data_4d4716156b0ef53a8927c1f59ea3c7a5
#
_entry.id   4d4716156b0ef53a8927c1f59ea3c7a5
#
_cell.length_a   1.000
_cell.length_b   1.000
_cell.length_c   1.000
_cell.angle_alpha   90.00
_cell.angle_beta   90.00
_cell.angle_gamma   90.00
#
_symmetry.space_group_name_H-M   'P 1'
#
loop_
_entity.id
_entity.type
_entity.pdbx_description
1 polymer ?
#
loop_
_entity_poly.entity_id
_entity_poly.type
_entity_poly.pdbx_seq_one_letter_code
_entity_poly.pdbx_strand_id
1 'polypeptide(L)'
;MNKTKLLFIFSISVLFLGVFGAKKLLPTAKPIPAEKIHYHAGFVVFDQNKKLDFSDTKFMFLKPCLTNGKEDTNSENIQLEKAHLHDNVGDLVHIEARDAFWQDLFTNIKFPMDYAKTAGYINGEKVSDFQKIPIRPDDSLVVFVGENDEKLLDQKVTREYIETQSKKSVECGD
;
A
#
# COMPACT_ATOMS: atom_id res chain seq x y z
N MET A 1 -58.58 -30.42 28.53
CA MET A 1 -57.43 -30.05 27.73
C MET A 1 -56.89 -31.33 27.08
N ASN A 2 -56.87 -31.38 25.73
CA ASN A 2 -56.53 -32.62 25.01
C ASN A 2 -55.01 -32.91 25.18
N LYS A 3 -54.68 -34.16 25.53
CA LYS A 3 -53.28 -34.59 25.76
C LYS A 3 -52.34 -34.25 24.57
N THR A 4 -52.87 -34.23 23.39
CA THR A 4 -52.17 -33.85 22.16
C THR A 4 -51.77 -32.36 22.13
N LYS A 5 -52.59 -31.47 22.68
CA LYS A 5 -52.24 -30.01 22.75
C LYS A 5 -51.15 -29.72 23.77
N LEU A 6 -51.09 -30.53 24.86
CA LEU A 6 -50.06 -30.39 25.89
C LEU A 6 -48.70 -30.85 25.39
N LEU A 7 -48.62 -31.92 24.58
CA LEU A 7 -47.38 -32.39 23.95
C LEU A 7 -46.80 -31.37 22.95
N PHE A 8 -47.69 -30.69 22.20
CA PHE A 8 -47.26 -29.70 21.21
C PHE A 8 -46.65 -28.44 21.88
N ILE A 9 -47.21 -27.99 23.00
CA ILE A 9 -46.70 -26.84 23.75
C ILE A 9 -45.34 -27.16 24.37
N PHE A 10 -45.13 -28.38 24.86
CA PHE A 10 -43.83 -28.80 25.42
C PHE A 10 -42.73 -28.89 24.36
N SER A 11 -43.03 -29.37 23.15
CA SER A 11 -42.08 -29.44 22.04
C SER A 11 -41.63 -28.07 21.57
N ILE A 12 -42.53 -27.08 21.49
CA ILE A 12 -42.20 -25.72 21.08
C ILE A 12 -41.33 -25.03 22.13
N SER A 13 -41.61 -25.25 23.43
CA SER A 13 -40.83 -24.64 24.51
C SER A 13 -39.38 -25.17 24.56
N VAL A 14 -39.13 -26.45 24.28
CA VAL A 14 -37.80 -27.03 24.23
C VAL A 14 -37.02 -26.53 23.02
N LEU A 15 -37.69 -26.29 21.88
CA LEU A 15 -37.04 -25.75 20.69
C LEU A 15 -36.61 -24.29 20.89
N PHE A 16 -37.40 -23.48 21.59
CA PHE A 16 -37.07 -22.08 21.89
C PHE A 16 -35.92 -21.95 22.90
N LEU A 17 -35.83 -22.82 23.89
CA LEU A 17 -34.71 -22.80 24.84
C LEU A 17 -33.39 -23.24 24.20
N GLY A 18 -33.40 -24.14 23.20
CA GLY A 18 -32.24 -24.59 22.48
C GLY A 18 -31.62 -23.48 21.59
N VAL A 19 -32.44 -22.62 20.98
CA VAL A 19 -31.98 -21.55 20.11
C VAL A 19 -31.39 -20.36 20.89
N PHE A 20 -31.90 -20.08 22.10
CA PHE A 20 -31.33 -19.02 22.94
C PHE A 20 -30.04 -19.42 23.68
N GLY A 21 -29.84 -20.72 23.95
CA GLY A 21 -28.63 -21.22 24.62
C GLY A 21 -27.41 -21.32 23.70
N ALA A 22 -27.60 -21.51 22.39
CA ALA A 22 -26.51 -21.69 21.43
C ALA A 22 -25.75 -20.41 21.08
N LYS A 23 -26.32 -19.23 21.33
CA LYS A 23 -25.64 -17.94 21.04
C LYS A 23 -24.52 -17.58 22.01
N LYS A 24 -24.38 -18.28 23.14
CA LYS A 24 -23.37 -17.97 24.17
C LYS A 24 -22.07 -18.75 24.08
N LEU A 25 -21.95 -19.69 23.13
CA LEU A 25 -20.81 -20.63 23.08
C LEU A 25 -19.94 -20.53 21.82
N LEU A 26 -20.16 -19.53 20.93
CA LEU A 26 -19.22 -19.30 19.88
C LEU A 26 -18.03 -18.48 20.46
N PRO A 27 -16.83 -19.07 20.51
CA PRO A 27 -15.66 -18.29 20.90
C PRO A 27 -15.52 -17.12 19.91
N THR A 28 -15.55 -15.90 20.43
CA THR A 28 -15.17 -14.74 19.62
C THR A 28 -13.73 -14.98 19.20
N ALA A 29 -13.52 -15.29 17.92
CA ALA A 29 -12.19 -15.35 17.35
C ALA A 29 -11.50 -14.02 17.68
N LYS A 30 -10.35 -14.08 18.36
CA LYS A 30 -9.53 -12.88 18.55
C LYS A 30 -9.22 -12.35 17.16
N PRO A 31 -9.37 -11.03 16.93
CA PRO A 31 -8.97 -10.46 15.66
C PRO A 31 -7.50 -10.81 15.42
N ILE A 32 -7.22 -11.44 14.29
CA ILE A 32 -5.84 -11.67 13.85
C ILE A 32 -5.24 -10.28 13.66
N PRO A 33 -4.10 -9.94 14.29
CA PRO A 33 -3.45 -8.68 14.06
C PRO A 33 -3.26 -8.48 12.56
N ALA A 34 -3.62 -7.34 12.03
CA ALA A 34 -3.33 -7.01 10.64
C ALA A 34 -1.80 -7.07 10.47
N GLU A 35 -1.34 -7.86 9.51
CA GLU A 35 0.08 -7.94 9.19
C GLU A 35 0.57 -6.55 8.78
N LYS A 36 1.58 -6.04 9.49
CA LYS A 36 2.19 -4.74 9.16
C LYS A 36 2.80 -4.85 7.77
N ILE A 37 2.33 -4.02 6.85
CA ILE A 37 2.88 -3.94 5.51
C ILE A 37 4.02 -2.95 5.54
N HIS A 38 5.19 -3.38 5.08
CA HIS A 38 6.31 -2.49 4.86
C HIS A 38 7.25 -3.10 3.83
N TYR A 39 7.39 -2.44 2.70
CA TYR A 39 8.33 -2.82 1.66
C TYR A 39 8.72 -1.60 0.81
N HIS A 40 9.73 -1.78 -0.04
CA HIS A 40 10.30 -0.72 -0.83
C HIS A 40 10.30 -1.07 -2.32
N ALA A 41 10.28 -0.02 -3.14
CA ALA A 41 10.46 -0.08 -4.58
C ALA A 41 11.31 1.10 -5.05
N GLY A 42 11.88 1.03 -6.24
CA GLY A 42 12.64 2.12 -6.82
C GLY A 42 11.91 2.79 -7.97
N PHE A 43 12.17 4.08 -8.22
CA PHE A 43 11.67 4.73 -9.42
C PHE A 43 12.62 5.83 -9.91
N VAL A 44 12.56 6.08 -11.21
CA VAL A 44 13.20 7.25 -11.85
C VAL A 44 12.26 7.80 -12.91
N VAL A 45 12.31 9.11 -13.11
CA VAL A 45 11.57 9.80 -14.17
C VAL A 45 12.55 10.58 -15.02
N PHE A 46 12.46 10.41 -16.32
CA PHE A 46 13.20 11.21 -17.30
C PHE A 46 12.23 12.07 -18.10
N ASP A 47 12.54 13.34 -18.22
CA ASP A 47 11.84 14.28 -19.09
C ASP A 47 12.82 14.81 -20.14
N GLN A 48 12.58 14.48 -21.42
CA GLN A 48 13.46 14.86 -22.53
C GLN A 48 14.95 14.53 -22.26
N ASN A 49 15.22 13.29 -21.88
CA ASN A 49 16.54 12.76 -21.51
C ASN A 49 17.15 13.31 -20.20
N LYS A 50 16.43 14.12 -19.45
CA LYS A 50 16.91 14.64 -18.17
C LYS A 50 16.27 13.88 -17.01
N LYS A 51 17.10 13.28 -16.14
CA LYS A 51 16.62 12.69 -14.89
C LYS A 51 16.05 13.78 -13.99
N LEU A 52 14.82 13.60 -13.52
CA LEU A 52 14.21 14.47 -12.51
C LEU A 52 14.70 14.08 -11.11
N ASP A 53 14.85 15.08 -10.25
CA ASP A 53 15.27 14.91 -8.86
C ASP A 53 14.08 15.13 -7.93
N PHE A 54 13.78 14.14 -7.12
CA PHE A 54 12.73 14.17 -6.11
C PHE A 54 13.26 14.15 -4.67
N SER A 55 14.53 14.46 -4.45
CA SER A 55 15.14 14.49 -3.11
C SER A 55 14.78 15.72 -2.25
N ASP A 56 14.13 16.72 -2.85
CA ASP A 56 13.66 17.91 -2.13
C ASP A 56 12.58 17.54 -1.10
N THR A 57 12.62 18.16 0.07
CA THR A 57 11.67 17.95 1.19
C THR A 57 10.21 18.17 0.83
N LYS A 58 9.92 18.97 -0.22
CA LYS A 58 8.55 19.17 -0.70
C LYS A 58 7.88 17.90 -1.26
N PHE A 59 8.68 16.89 -1.64
CA PHE A 59 8.21 15.59 -2.12
C PHE A 59 8.12 14.54 -1.03
N MET A 60 8.64 14.86 0.18
CA MET A 60 8.72 13.91 1.29
C MET A 60 7.44 13.87 2.10
N PHE A 61 7.09 12.68 2.55
CA PHE A 61 6.07 12.51 3.57
C PHE A 61 6.73 12.68 4.94
N LEU A 62 6.47 13.80 5.57
CA LEU A 62 6.98 14.12 6.90
C LEU A 62 5.94 13.72 7.95
N LYS A 63 5.86 12.44 8.28
CA LYS A 63 5.04 11.95 9.39
C LYS A 63 5.80 12.17 10.69
N PRO A 64 5.26 12.92 11.66
CA PRO A 64 5.90 12.92 12.98
C PRO A 64 5.80 11.52 13.58
N CYS A 65 6.90 11.01 14.11
CA CYS A 65 7.00 9.70 14.78
C CYS A 65 6.17 9.62 16.08
N LEU A 66 4.93 10.04 16.08
CA LEU A 66 4.09 10.21 17.27
C LEU A 66 2.97 9.19 17.42
N THR A 67 2.81 8.28 16.50
CA THR A 67 1.75 7.28 16.60
C THR A 67 2.21 6.05 17.37
N ASN A 68 2.35 6.14 18.68
CA ASN A 68 2.51 5.04 19.65
C ASN A 68 1.91 3.67 19.22
N GLY A 69 2.23 3.16 18.01
CA GLY A 69 1.74 1.89 17.47
C GLY A 69 0.23 1.82 17.23
N LYS A 70 -0.50 2.93 17.22
CA LYS A 70 -1.93 2.94 16.86
C LYS A 70 -2.05 3.18 15.36
N GLU A 71 -2.78 2.28 14.68
CA GLU A 71 -3.18 2.48 13.30
C GLU A 71 -3.87 3.85 13.13
N ASP A 72 -3.36 4.63 12.19
CA ASP A 72 -3.98 5.89 11.84
C ASP A 72 -5.23 5.60 10.99
N THR A 73 -6.39 5.92 11.53
CA THR A 73 -7.67 5.73 10.82
C THR A 73 -8.06 6.92 9.95
N ASN A 74 -7.20 7.95 9.85
CA ASN A 74 -7.44 9.08 8.97
C ASN A 74 -7.21 8.66 7.51
N SER A 75 -8.25 8.79 6.67
CA SER A 75 -8.20 8.40 5.26
C SER A 75 -7.10 9.12 4.46
N GLU A 76 -6.75 10.33 4.82
CA GLU A 76 -5.67 11.10 4.18
C GLU A 76 -4.30 10.48 4.49
N ASN A 77 -4.06 10.06 5.72
CA ASN A 77 -2.84 9.39 6.11
C ASN A 77 -2.73 8.00 5.48
N ILE A 78 -3.83 7.23 5.42
CA ILE A 78 -3.86 5.94 4.72
C ILE A 78 -3.46 6.10 3.24
N GLN A 79 -3.92 7.16 2.57
CA GLN A 79 -3.52 7.44 1.19
C GLN A 79 -2.02 7.71 1.09
N LEU A 80 -1.45 8.50 1.99
CA LEU A 80 -0.03 8.79 2.01
C LEU A 80 0.83 7.56 2.32
N GLU A 81 0.36 6.65 3.15
CA GLU A 81 1.05 5.39 3.47
C GLU A 81 1.10 4.40 2.29
N LYS A 82 0.26 4.55 1.27
CA LYS A 82 0.29 3.65 0.11
C LYS A 82 1.61 3.70 -0.65
N ALA A 83 2.13 4.91 -0.92
CA ALA A 83 3.41 5.06 -1.59
C ALA A 83 3.94 6.47 -1.34
N HIS A 84 5.10 6.61 -0.72
CA HIS A 84 5.66 7.91 -0.37
C HIS A 84 7.20 7.89 -0.39
N LEU A 85 7.78 9.09 -0.27
CA LEU A 85 9.23 9.28 -0.13
C LEU A 85 9.51 9.88 1.25
N HIS A 86 10.67 9.53 1.83
CA HIS A 86 11.19 10.18 3.04
C HIS A 86 12.72 10.18 3.07
N ASP A 87 13.33 10.77 4.11
CA ASP A 87 14.78 10.86 4.33
C ASP A 87 15.56 11.55 3.20
N ASN A 88 14.91 12.39 2.39
CA ASN A 88 15.49 13.04 1.23
C ASN A 88 16.05 12.05 0.18
N VAL A 89 15.54 10.81 0.17
CA VAL A 89 15.84 9.81 -0.85
C VAL A 89 14.78 9.91 -1.95
N GLY A 90 15.15 10.49 -3.08
CA GLY A 90 14.21 10.87 -4.15
C GLY A 90 13.90 9.76 -5.16
N ASP A 91 14.40 8.55 -4.94
CA ASP A 91 14.24 7.42 -5.88
C ASP A 91 13.91 6.08 -5.16
N LEU A 92 13.68 6.12 -3.85
CA LEU A 92 13.22 4.98 -3.04
C LEU A 92 11.79 5.24 -2.54
N VAL A 93 10.87 4.38 -2.93
CA VAL A 93 9.46 4.44 -2.53
C VAL A 93 9.24 3.54 -1.33
N HIS A 94 8.57 4.06 -0.31
CA HIS A 94 8.11 3.31 0.86
C HIS A 94 6.63 2.99 0.72
N ILE A 95 6.26 1.77 1.02
CA ILE A 95 4.89 1.27 0.96
C ILE A 95 4.53 0.69 2.33
N GLU A 96 3.55 1.29 3.00
CA GLU A 96 3.09 0.90 4.33
C GLU A 96 1.59 0.55 4.36
N ALA A 97 0.89 0.62 3.22
CA ALA A 97 -0.50 0.26 3.11
C ALA A 97 -0.77 -0.75 1.98
N ARG A 98 -1.91 -1.45 2.06
CA ARG A 98 -2.38 -2.37 1.01
C ARG A 98 -2.83 -1.60 -0.23
N ASP A 99 -2.84 -2.33 -1.35
CA ASP A 99 -3.39 -1.83 -2.61
C ASP A 99 -2.71 -0.52 -3.08
N ALA A 100 -1.38 -0.45 -2.94
CA ALA A 100 -0.56 0.63 -3.44
C ALA A 100 -0.31 0.46 -4.95
N PHE A 101 -0.59 1.50 -5.72
CA PHE A 101 -0.38 1.56 -7.17
C PHE A 101 0.63 2.67 -7.50
N TRP A 102 1.28 2.60 -8.65
CA TRP A 102 2.23 3.64 -9.05
C TRP A 102 1.62 5.04 -9.13
N GLN A 103 0.33 5.17 -9.44
CA GLN A 103 -0.36 6.47 -9.39
C GLN A 103 -0.42 7.06 -7.97
N ASP A 104 -0.45 6.22 -6.92
CA ASP A 104 -0.49 6.71 -5.55
C ASP A 104 0.79 7.47 -5.20
N LEU A 105 1.96 7.00 -5.68
CA LEU A 105 3.23 7.72 -5.52
C LEU A 105 3.15 9.13 -6.12
N PHE A 106 2.80 9.25 -7.41
CA PHE A 106 2.77 10.56 -8.10
C PHE A 106 1.73 11.50 -7.51
N THR A 107 0.62 10.95 -7.01
CA THR A 107 -0.40 11.71 -6.27
C THR A 107 0.17 12.25 -4.95
N ASN A 108 0.84 11.40 -4.17
CA ASN A 108 1.34 11.74 -2.84
C ASN A 108 2.51 12.73 -2.89
N ILE A 109 3.43 12.59 -3.86
CA ILE A 109 4.49 13.58 -4.08
C ILE A 109 4.01 14.84 -4.83
N LYS A 110 2.70 14.90 -5.16
CA LYS A 110 2.07 16.04 -5.88
C LYS A 110 2.77 16.39 -7.20
N PHE A 111 3.26 15.36 -7.90
CA PHE A 111 3.88 15.54 -9.20
C PHE A 111 2.81 15.42 -10.31
N PRO A 112 2.55 16.48 -11.08
CA PRO A 112 1.53 16.48 -12.13
C PRO A 112 2.00 15.63 -13.32
N MET A 113 1.44 14.41 -13.43
CA MET A 113 1.78 13.47 -14.49
C MET A 113 0.68 13.44 -15.56
N ASP A 114 1.06 13.79 -16.80
CA ASP A 114 0.20 13.55 -17.98
C ASP A 114 0.45 12.13 -18.52
N TYR A 115 -0.28 11.15 -17.99
CA TYR A 115 -0.08 9.73 -18.33
C TYR A 115 -0.25 9.44 -19.83
N ALA A 116 -0.98 10.28 -20.58
CA ALA A 116 -1.12 10.10 -22.03
C ALA A 116 0.18 10.40 -22.81
N LYS A 117 1.10 11.13 -22.21
CA LYS A 117 2.40 11.50 -22.79
C LYS A 117 3.57 10.78 -22.14
N THR A 118 3.30 9.72 -21.40
CA THR A 118 4.35 8.98 -20.69
C THR A 118 4.43 7.53 -21.15
N ALA A 119 5.64 6.96 -21.07
CA ALA A 119 5.87 5.54 -21.20
C ALA A 119 6.47 5.01 -19.89
N GLY A 120 5.91 3.93 -19.38
CA GLY A 120 6.38 3.25 -18.18
C GLY A 120 7.08 1.95 -18.48
N TYR A 121 8.14 1.67 -17.71
CA TYR A 121 8.88 0.42 -17.77
C TYR A 121 9.07 -0.10 -16.35
N ILE A 122 8.56 -1.29 -16.05
CA ILE A 122 8.73 -1.94 -14.75
C ILE A 122 9.75 -3.06 -14.92
N ASN A 123 10.81 -3.01 -14.13
CA ASN A 123 11.92 -3.96 -14.17
C ASN A 123 12.59 -4.06 -15.55
N GLY A 124 12.51 -2.99 -16.36
CA GLY A 124 13.03 -2.90 -17.71
C GLY A 124 12.05 -3.33 -18.81
N GLU A 125 10.88 -3.83 -18.47
CA GLU A 125 9.85 -4.20 -19.44
C GLU A 125 8.83 -3.08 -19.62
N LYS A 126 8.54 -2.72 -20.88
CA LYS A 126 7.51 -1.72 -21.20
C LYS A 126 6.13 -2.22 -20.81
N VAL A 127 5.39 -1.40 -20.09
CA VAL A 127 4.03 -1.73 -19.62
C VAL A 127 3.02 -0.67 -20.01
N SER A 128 1.82 -1.11 -20.36
CA SER A 128 0.70 -0.20 -20.58
C SER A 128 0.08 0.20 -19.25
N ASP A 129 -0.41 1.45 -19.17
CA ASP A 129 -1.12 1.94 -17.98
C ASP A 129 -0.37 1.68 -16.66
N PHE A 130 0.96 1.88 -16.67
CA PHE A 130 1.82 1.58 -15.52
C PHE A 130 1.29 2.16 -14.21
N GLN A 131 0.61 3.31 -14.26
CA GLN A 131 0.02 3.97 -13.10
C GLN A 131 -1.04 3.12 -12.37
N LYS A 132 -1.67 2.17 -13.08
CA LYS A 132 -2.68 1.25 -12.55
C LYS A 132 -2.09 -0.10 -12.11
N ILE A 133 -0.79 -0.28 -12.21
CA ILE A 133 -0.11 -1.50 -11.81
C ILE A 133 0.21 -1.42 -10.31
N PRO A 134 -0.12 -2.45 -9.52
CA PRO A 134 0.27 -2.51 -8.13
C PRO A 134 1.80 -2.50 -7.98
N ILE A 135 2.29 -1.75 -7.01
CA ILE A 135 3.71 -1.76 -6.64
C ILE A 135 4.01 -3.06 -5.90
N ARG A 136 5.08 -3.75 -6.30
CA ARG A 136 5.56 -4.96 -5.63
C ARG A 136 6.91 -4.71 -4.96
N PRO A 137 7.26 -5.50 -3.94
CA PRO A 137 8.60 -5.44 -3.35
C PRO A 137 9.70 -5.53 -4.41
N ASP A 138 10.67 -4.64 -4.31
CA ASP A 138 11.85 -4.54 -5.20
C ASP A 138 11.54 -4.18 -6.67
N ASP A 139 10.32 -3.78 -7.01
CA ASP A 139 10.03 -3.25 -8.34
C ASP A 139 10.86 -1.99 -8.62
N SER A 140 11.25 -1.82 -9.88
CA SER A 140 11.92 -0.62 -10.37
C SER A 140 11.15 -0.05 -11.55
N LEU A 141 10.56 1.14 -11.35
CA LEU A 141 9.84 1.86 -12.38
C LEU A 141 10.75 2.90 -13.04
N VAL A 142 10.80 2.89 -14.37
CA VAL A 142 11.32 3.99 -15.17
C VAL A 142 10.16 4.64 -15.91
N VAL A 143 10.02 5.96 -15.78
CA VAL A 143 9.02 6.74 -16.52
C VAL A 143 9.71 7.67 -17.48
N PHE A 144 9.32 7.61 -18.75
CA PHE A 144 9.70 8.57 -19.79
C PHE A 144 8.57 9.53 -20.05
N VAL A 145 8.82 10.81 -19.86
CA VAL A 145 7.93 11.91 -20.21
C VAL A 145 8.40 12.47 -21.55
N GLY A 146 7.54 12.46 -22.58
CA GLY A 146 7.94 12.83 -23.92
C GLY A 146 8.95 11.87 -24.56
N GLU A 147 9.76 12.38 -25.49
CA GLU A 147 10.79 11.59 -26.19
C GLU A 147 12.03 11.42 -25.32
N ASN A 148 12.49 10.19 -25.17
CA ASN A 148 13.70 9.84 -24.40
C ASN A 148 14.49 8.74 -25.10
N ASP A 149 15.82 8.72 -24.92
CA ASP A 149 16.69 7.64 -25.38
C ASP A 149 16.45 6.37 -24.50
N GLU A 150 16.14 5.25 -25.13
CA GLU A 150 15.91 3.98 -24.42
C GLU A 150 17.14 3.48 -23.63
N LYS A 151 18.35 3.94 -23.96
CA LYS A 151 19.56 3.65 -23.15
C LYS A 151 19.45 4.15 -21.70
N LEU A 152 18.57 5.11 -21.43
CA LEU A 152 18.33 5.59 -20.07
C LEU A 152 17.64 4.53 -19.19
N LEU A 153 17.09 3.47 -19.76
CA LEU A 153 16.58 2.32 -18.99
C LEU A 153 17.67 1.62 -18.15
N ASP A 154 18.93 1.72 -18.58
CA ASP A 154 20.07 1.21 -17.81
C ASP A 154 20.29 1.97 -16.49
N GLN A 155 19.71 3.16 -16.35
CA GLN A 155 19.76 3.96 -15.11
C GLN A 155 18.59 3.68 -14.16
N LYS A 156 17.86 2.59 -14.37
CA LYS A 156 16.84 2.16 -13.42
C LYS A 156 17.45 1.91 -12.03
N VAL A 157 16.65 2.12 -10.99
CA VAL A 157 17.04 1.76 -9.62
C VAL A 157 17.25 0.25 -9.56
N THR A 158 18.40 -0.17 -9.05
CA THR A 158 18.70 -1.61 -8.93
C THR A 158 18.13 -2.18 -7.63
N ARG A 159 17.85 -3.47 -7.63
CA ARG A 159 17.42 -4.17 -6.41
C ARG A 159 18.44 -4.02 -5.27
N GLU A 160 19.73 -4.13 -5.57
CA GLU A 160 20.80 -3.96 -4.58
C GLU A 160 20.79 -2.56 -3.96
N TYR A 161 20.50 -1.53 -4.77
CA TYR A 161 20.34 -0.17 -4.28
C TYR A 161 19.13 -0.07 -3.32
N ILE A 162 17.96 -0.62 -3.72
CA ILE A 162 16.75 -0.65 -2.89
C ILE A 162 17.07 -1.31 -1.55
N GLU A 163 17.63 -2.50 -1.54
CA GLU A 163 18.00 -3.25 -0.33
C GLU A 163 19.02 -2.51 0.55
N THR A 164 19.92 -1.75 -0.06
CA THR A 164 20.96 -0.99 0.67
C THR A 164 20.37 0.27 1.30
N GLN A 165 19.53 1.00 0.57
CA GLN A 165 18.93 2.23 1.06
C GLN A 165 17.85 1.95 2.11
N SER A 166 17.05 0.90 1.93
CA SER A 166 16.02 0.51 2.90
C SER A 166 16.59 0.22 4.30
N LYS A 167 17.83 -0.28 4.38
CA LYS A 167 18.53 -0.52 5.67
C LYS A 167 19.04 0.75 6.34
N LYS A 168 19.14 1.86 5.60
CA LYS A 168 19.62 3.15 6.14
C LYS A 168 18.46 4.03 6.61
N SER A 169 17.28 3.76 6.12
CA SER A 169 16.08 4.48 6.51
C SER A 169 15.85 4.23 8.00
N VAL A 170 16.00 5.29 8.80
CA VAL A 170 15.68 5.25 10.22
C VAL A 170 14.17 5.36 10.34
N GLU A 171 13.51 4.22 10.33
CA GLU A 171 12.08 4.19 10.56
C GLU A 171 11.70 4.71 11.93
N CYS A 172 10.58 5.39 11.96
CA CYS A 172 9.94 5.74 13.21
C CYS A 172 9.41 4.48 13.88
N GLY A 173 10.27 3.81 14.63
CA GLY A 173 9.89 2.74 15.55
C GLY A 173 9.82 1.33 14.94
N ASP A 174 10.97 0.69 14.86
CA ASP A 174 11.07 -0.75 15.05
C ASP A 174 11.09 -1.07 16.56
#